data_4963f9ea5dc5e2964c167c3cba3f5f9a
#
_entry.id   4963f9ea5dc5e2964c167c3cba3f5f9a
#
_cell.length_a   1.000
_cell.length_b   1.000
_cell.length_c   1.000
_cell.angle_alpha   90.00
_cell.angle_beta   90.00
_cell.angle_gamma   90.00
#
_symmetry.space_group_name_H-M   'P 1'
#
loop_
_entity.id
_entity.type
_entity.pdbx_description
1 polymer ?
#
loop_
_entity_poly.entity_id
_entity_poly.type
_entity_poly.pdbx_seq_one_letter_code
_entity_poly.pdbx_strand_id
1 'polypeptide(L)'
;MRSLQFFLILVIMVAFAGSGFAVSPGKTVEYAGGSAGKVIFDGKTHGDKGLKCTDCHTKIFPMKKGTKITMAEMNEGKNCGVCHNGQKAFKSSEQANCEKCHKK
;
A
#
# COMPACT_ATOMS: atom_id res chain seq x y z
N MET A 1 -35.76 -25.53 -10.75
CA MET A 1 -34.44 -25.58 -11.41
C MET A 1 -33.92 -24.20 -11.79
N ARG A 2 -34.68 -23.34 -12.39
CA ARG A 2 -34.25 -21.96 -12.71
C ARG A 2 -33.90 -21.15 -11.50
N SER A 3 -34.66 -21.23 -10.41
CA SER A 3 -34.38 -20.52 -9.12
C SER A 3 -33.10 -20.99 -8.46
N LEU A 4 -32.76 -22.26 -8.53
CA LEU A 4 -31.55 -22.84 -7.99
C LEU A 4 -30.30 -22.35 -8.76
N GLN A 5 -30.41 -22.22 -10.08
CA GLN A 5 -29.30 -21.67 -10.89
C GLN A 5 -29.04 -20.20 -10.59
N PHE A 6 -30.06 -19.37 -10.38
CA PHE A 6 -29.90 -17.98 -9.97
C PHE A 6 -29.26 -17.86 -8.59
N PHE A 7 -29.63 -18.74 -7.66
CA PHE A 7 -29.04 -18.75 -6.32
C PHE A 7 -27.56 -19.13 -6.34
N LEU A 8 -27.20 -20.11 -7.18
CA LEU A 8 -25.81 -20.53 -7.35
C LEU A 8 -24.92 -19.41 -7.95
N ILE A 9 -25.43 -18.70 -8.96
CA ILE A 9 -24.75 -17.58 -9.59
C ILE A 9 -24.58 -16.44 -8.60
N LEU A 10 -25.58 -16.14 -7.78
CA LEU A 10 -25.51 -15.10 -6.76
C LEU A 10 -24.44 -15.42 -5.68
N VAL A 11 -24.37 -16.68 -5.24
CA VAL A 11 -23.38 -17.15 -4.26
C VAL A 11 -21.96 -17.05 -4.82
N ILE A 12 -21.76 -17.39 -6.08
CA ILE A 12 -20.46 -17.27 -6.75
C ILE A 12 -20.05 -15.79 -6.90
N MET A 13 -20.97 -14.90 -7.25
CA MET A 13 -20.70 -13.46 -7.33
C MET A 13 -20.29 -12.85 -5.97
N VAL A 14 -20.94 -13.24 -4.88
CA VAL A 14 -20.62 -12.78 -3.54
C VAL A 14 -19.24 -13.30 -3.07
N ALA A 15 -18.87 -14.53 -3.45
CA ALA A 15 -17.56 -15.10 -3.12
C ALA A 15 -16.39 -14.38 -3.83
N PHE A 16 -16.62 -13.85 -5.04
CA PHE A 16 -15.60 -13.08 -5.77
C PHE A 16 -15.44 -11.63 -5.30
N ALA A 17 -16.45 -11.05 -4.68
CA ALA A 17 -16.42 -9.67 -4.19
C ALA A 17 -15.51 -9.45 -2.96
N GLY A 18 -15.01 -10.52 -2.33
CA GLY A 18 -14.25 -10.46 -1.08
C GLY A 18 -12.72 -10.44 -1.19
N SER A 19 -12.13 -10.46 -2.38
CA SER A 19 -10.67 -10.64 -2.55
C SER A 19 -9.89 -9.37 -2.94
N GLY A 20 -10.42 -8.20 -2.69
CA GLY A 20 -9.68 -6.95 -2.86
C GLY A 20 -8.70 -6.70 -1.72
N PHE A 21 -7.44 -7.14 -1.86
CA PHE A 21 -6.36 -6.87 -0.90
C PHE A 21 -5.69 -5.51 -1.15
N ALA A 22 -6.45 -4.48 -1.41
CA ALA A 22 -5.96 -3.11 -1.38
C ALA A 22 -6.01 -2.57 0.05
N VAL A 23 -5.04 -1.73 0.43
CA VAL A 23 -5.14 -0.97 1.68
C VAL A 23 -6.32 -0.01 1.52
N SER A 24 -7.41 -0.31 2.21
CA SER A 24 -8.58 0.57 2.19
C SER A 24 -8.23 1.93 2.78
N PRO A 25 -8.85 3.01 2.32
CA PRO A 25 -8.70 4.31 2.95
C PRO A 25 -8.93 4.20 4.48
N GLY A 26 -8.01 4.77 5.26
CA GLY A 26 -8.07 4.70 6.73
C GLY A 26 -7.47 3.43 7.36
N LYS A 27 -6.92 2.52 6.57
CA LYS A 27 -6.17 1.35 7.06
C LYS A 27 -4.67 1.62 7.03
N THR A 28 -3.96 0.91 7.89
CA THR A 28 -2.49 0.92 7.96
C THR A 28 -1.91 -0.41 7.49
N VAL A 29 -0.70 -0.36 6.95
CA VAL A 29 0.09 -1.56 6.63
C VAL A 29 1.43 -1.44 7.34
N GLU A 30 1.86 -2.53 7.97
CA GLU A 30 3.17 -2.61 8.62
C GLU A 30 4.17 -3.35 7.74
N TYR A 31 5.38 -2.81 7.67
CA TYR A 31 6.52 -3.44 7.04
C TYR A 31 7.62 -3.65 8.08
N ALA A 32 8.37 -4.73 7.94
CA ALA A 32 9.56 -4.95 8.74
C ALA A 32 10.65 -3.92 8.34
N GLY A 33 11.02 -3.05 9.27
CA GLY A 33 11.99 -1.97 9.03
C GLY A 33 13.42 -2.31 9.45
N GLY A 34 13.72 -3.57 9.75
CA GLY A 34 15.02 -4.00 10.24
C GLY A 34 15.39 -3.33 11.57
N SER A 35 16.64 -2.99 11.72
CA SER A 35 17.17 -2.35 12.95
C SER A 35 16.61 -0.94 13.20
N ALA A 36 16.12 -0.27 12.19
CA ALA A 36 15.53 1.07 12.31
C ALA A 36 14.11 1.08 12.92
N GLY A 37 13.49 -0.10 13.04
CA GLY A 37 12.13 -0.26 13.53
C GLY A 37 11.11 -0.42 12.42
N LYS A 38 9.94 -0.95 12.78
CA LYS A 38 8.87 -1.21 11.81
C LYS A 38 8.43 0.06 11.08
N VAL A 39 8.03 -0.09 9.83
CA VAL A 39 7.47 0.97 9.01
C VAL A 39 5.95 0.85 9.00
N ILE A 40 5.25 1.93 9.27
CA ILE A 40 3.79 2.00 9.21
C ILE A 40 3.41 2.89 8.03
N PHE A 41 2.75 2.29 7.04
CA PHE A 41 2.10 3.02 5.97
C PHE A 41 0.68 3.37 6.40
N ASP A 42 0.34 4.64 6.41
CA ASP A 42 -0.98 5.15 6.75
C ASP A 42 -1.75 5.51 5.48
N GLY A 43 -2.73 4.67 5.14
CA GLY A 43 -3.57 4.87 3.97
C GLY A 43 -4.46 6.12 4.06
N LYS A 44 -4.84 6.52 5.29
CA LYS A 44 -5.63 7.75 5.48
C LYS A 44 -4.83 8.99 5.13
N THR A 45 -3.63 9.12 5.66
CA THR A 45 -2.75 10.26 5.39
C THR A 45 -2.47 10.42 3.90
N HIS A 46 -2.20 9.32 3.20
CA HIS A 46 -1.97 9.34 1.76
C HIS A 46 -3.24 9.66 0.97
N GLY A 47 -4.38 9.12 1.37
CA GLY A 47 -5.67 9.44 0.76
C GLY A 47 -6.08 10.90 0.96
N ASP A 48 -5.84 11.47 2.13
CA ASP A 48 -6.12 12.87 2.45
C ASP A 48 -5.27 13.84 1.59
N LYS A 49 -4.16 13.38 1.03
CA LYS A 49 -3.33 14.12 0.07
C LYS A 49 -3.83 14.01 -1.38
N GLY A 50 -4.99 13.42 -1.60
CA GLY A 50 -5.62 13.28 -2.90
C GLY A 50 -5.14 12.07 -3.72
N LEU A 51 -4.38 11.16 -3.12
CA LEU A 51 -3.91 9.95 -3.79
C LEU A 51 -5.02 8.90 -3.87
N LYS A 52 -5.19 8.34 -5.05
CA LYS A 52 -6.13 7.25 -5.33
C LYS A 52 -5.41 5.91 -5.33
N CYS A 53 -6.15 4.83 -5.19
CA CYS A 53 -5.59 3.47 -5.27
C CYS A 53 -4.78 3.24 -6.54
N THR A 54 -5.25 3.79 -7.67
CA THR A 54 -4.59 3.68 -8.98
C THR A 54 -3.31 4.49 -9.13
N ASP A 55 -3.04 5.44 -8.25
CA ASP A 55 -1.79 6.21 -8.26
C ASP A 55 -0.60 5.37 -7.77
N CYS A 56 -0.86 4.38 -6.91
CA CYS A 56 0.14 3.46 -6.38
C CYS A 56 0.03 2.07 -7.02
N HIS A 57 -1.18 1.53 -7.12
CA HIS A 57 -1.44 0.21 -7.68
C HIS A 57 -1.86 0.35 -9.16
N THR A 58 -1.34 -0.38 -10.05
CA THR A 58 -0.30 -1.41 -10.07
C THR A 58 1.02 -0.87 -10.64
N LYS A 59 1.11 0.45 -10.75
CA LYS A 59 2.26 1.16 -11.36
C LYS A 59 3.50 1.09 -10.46
N ILE A 60 3.32 1.26 -9.15
CA ILE A 60 4.41 1.31 -8.16
C ILE A 60 4.45 0.03 -7.34
N PHE A 61 3.28 -0.41 -6.87
CA PHE A 61 3.13 -1.59 -6.02
C PHE A 61 2.21 -2.61 -6.67
N PRO A 62 2.58 -3.91 -6.65
CA PRO A 62 1.69 -4.98 -7.07
C PRO A 62 0.55 -5.16 -6.05
N MET A 63 -0.58 -5.69 -6.51
CA MET A 63 -1.71 -6.10 -5.65
C MET A 63 -1.39 -7.42 -4.92
N LYS A 64 -0.28 -7.45 -4.19
CA LYS A 64 0.26 -8.66 -3.55
C LYS A 64 0.76 -8.35 -2.15
N LYS A 65 0.40 -9.19 -1.19
CA LYS A 65 0.96 -9.12 0.16
C LYS A 65 2.43 -9.55 0.20
N GLY A 66 3.17 -9.00 1.17
CA GLY A 66 4.53 -9.40 1.44
C GLY A 66 5.57 -8.88 0.46
N THR A 67 5.26 -7.83 -0.27
CA THR A 67 6.26 -7.15 -1.10
C THR A 67 7.37 -6.59 -0.23
N LYS A 68 8.59 -7.05 -0.47
CA LYS A 68 9.77 -6.53 0.21
C LYS A 68 10.17 -5.18 -0.41
N ILE A 69 10.37 -4.20 0.44
CA ILE A 69 10.80 -2.85 0.07
C ILE A 69 12.13 -2.58 0.78
N THR A 70 13.12 -2.13 0.05
CA THR A 70 14.44 -1.80 0.59
C THR A 70 14.75 -0.31 0.48
N MET A 71 15.55 0.22 1.40
CA MET A 71 16.00 1.61 1.32
C MET A 71 16.83 1.88 0.07
N ALA A 72 17.60 0.90 -0.40
CA ALA A 72 18.37 1.01 -1.64
C ALA A 72 17.44 1.30 -2.84
N GLU A 73 16.38 0.50 -2.99
CA GLU A 73 15.39 0.72 -4.06
C GLU A 73 14.66 2.06 -3.93
N MET A 74 14.35 2.47 -2.70
CA MET A 74 13.72 3.78 -2.44
C MET A 74 14.65 4.93 -2.84
N ASN A 75 15.94 4.83 -2.56
CA ASN A 75 16.94 5.82 -2.95
C ASN A 75 17.15 5.88 -4.48
N GLU A 76 16.88 4.79 -5.17
CA GLU A 76 16.85 4.71 -6.63
C GLU A 76 15.54 5.25 -7.25
N GLY A 77 14.62 5.74 -6.44
CA GLY A 77 13.33 6.26 -6.89
C GLY A 77 12.27 5.19 -7.17
N LYS A 78 12.39 4.02 -6.54
CA LYS A 78 11.41 2.93 -6.62
C LYS A 78 10.53 2.90 -5.37
N ASN A 79 9.42 2.20 -5.45
CA ASN A 79 8.48 2.01 -4.33
C ASN A 79 8.06 3.38 -3.73
N CYS A 80 8.19 3.55 -2.44
CA CYS A 80 7.89 4.82 -1.76
C CYS A 80 8.74 5.98 -2.29
N GLY A 81 9.94 5.69 -2.80
CA GLY A 81 10.86 6.67 -3.37
C GLY A 81 10.37 7.35 -4.64
N VAL A 82 9.35 6.80 -5.32
CA VAL A 82 8.71 7.44 -6.48
C VAL A 82 8.15 8.81 -6.10
N CYS A 83 7.58 8.93 -4.91
CA CYS A 83 7.02 10.17 -4.40
C CYS A 83 7.90 10.82 -3.33
N HIS A 84 8.49 10.01 -2.42
CA HIS A 84 9.38 10.48 -1.36
C HIS A 84 10.81 10.76 -1.86
N ASN A 85 10.90 11.64 -2.83
CA ASN A 85 12.13 12.05 -3.52
C ASN A 85 12.57 13.48 -3.20
N GLY A 86 11.85 14.18 -2.32
CA GLY A 86 12.12 15.57 -1.97
C GLY A 86 11.42 16.61 -2.84
N GLN A 87 10.63 16.17 -3.82
CA GLN A 87 9.84 17.05 -4.69
C GLN A 87 8.34 16.86 -4.47
N LYS A 88 7.84 15.63 -4.64
CA LYS A 88 6.42 15.30 -4.42
C LYS A 88 6.09 15.15 -2.94
N ALA A 89 6.97 14.55 -2.18
CA ALA A 89 6.88 14.38 -0.74
C ALA A 89 8.28 14.47 -0.12
N PHE A 90 8.38 14.47 1.22
CA PHE A 90 9.66 14.54 1.91
C PHE A 90 10.59 13.41 1.43
N LYS A 91 11.87 13.72 1.36
CA LYS A 91 12.90 12.79 0.88
C LYS A 91 13.15 11.68 1.89
N SER A 92 13.00 10.43 1.46
CA SER A 92 13.17 9.25 2.31
C SER A 92 14.61 9.04 2.79
N SER A 93 15.59 9.48 2.01
CA SER A 93 17.02 9.35 2.34
C SER A 93 17.56 10.40 3.32
N GLU A 94 16.77 11.40 3.68
CA GLU A 94 17.17 12.36 4.70
C GLU A 94 17.00 11.77 6.10
N GLN A 95 18.07 11.82 6.90
CA GLN A 95 18.09 11.22 8.24
C GLN A 95 17.01 11.79 9.16
N ALA A 96 16.71 13.07 9.08
CA ALA A 96 15.64 13.71 9.84
C ALA A 96 14.23 13.14 9.55
N ASN A 97 14.08 12.42 8.46
CA ASN A 97 12.79 11.85 8.04
C ASN A 97 12.62 10.36 8.40
N CYS A 98 13.66 9.70 8.91
CA CYS A 98 13.61 8.26 9.21
C CYS A 98 12.47 7.91 10.16
N GLU A 99 12.29 8.67 11.23
CA GLU A 99 11.25 8.43 12.24
C GLU A 99 9.82 8.72 11.76
N LYS A 100 9.67 9.38 10.62
CA LYS A 100 8.33 9.59 10.02
C LYS A 100 7.73 8.27 9.55
N CYS A 101 8.56 7.35 9.10
CA CYS A 101 8.17 6.02 8.65
C CYS A 101 8.50 4.94 9.67
N HIS A 102 9.75 4.92 10.18
CA HIS A 102 10.20 3.92 11.14
C HIS A 102 9.71 4.24 12.57
N LYS A 103 9.05 3.27 13.18
CA LYS A 103 8.56 3.35 14.57
C LYS A 103 9.25 2.28 15.43
N LYS A 104 9.85 2.72 16.51
CA LYS A 104 10.45 1.86 17.54
C LYS A 104 9.39 1.46 18.57
#